data_f3fc96cf9bfbd89a17ecfb168d2b49b5
#
_entry.id   f3fc96cf9bfbd89a17ecfb168d2b49b5
#
_cell.length_a   1.000
_cell.length_b   1.000
_cell.length_c   1.000
_cell.angle_alpha   90.00
_cell.angle_beta   90.00
_cell.angle_gamma   90.00
#
_symmetry.space_group_name_H-M   'P 1'
#
loop_
_entity.id
_entity.type
_entity.pdbx_description
1 polymer ?
#
loop_
_entity_poly.entity_id
_entity_poly.type
_entity_poly.pdbx_seq_one_letter_code
_entity_poly.pdbx_strand_id
1 'polypeptide(L)'
;MTRWCASARLLVAAVVLALVPQAFAFELQGHRGARGLLPENTLAGFERALEIGVTTLELDIAITSDGVPVISHDPELNPVLTRDAQGQWIKNKGPLIRTLSLAQLQAYDVGRLDPSSEYARQFPGQQPRDGQRIPTLAALFARIHELGADKVHFAIETKIFPNRPMDTLGPQEFVDALLTVIRQARMVERVRIISFDWRTLQLVQKLEPAIATVYVTMEFSRNNTVRDVAWTGGIAWRDHASVAHMIKASGGRFWSPNFNHIDAAKVKAAQQLGVKVLPWTVNESADMDRLIGWGVDGIVTDYPERLREAMAKAGLALPPALKR
;
A
#
# COMPACT_ATOMS: atom_id res chain seq x y z
N MET A 1 -38.71 58.54 -40.08
CA MET A 1 -37.30 58.08 -40.18
C MET A 1 -36.89 57.64 -38.78
N THR A 2 -37.10 56.37 -38.47
CA THR A 2 -36.80 55.78 -37.12
C THR A 2 -35.64 54.77 -37.31
N ARG A 3 -34.48 55.08 -36.71
CA ARG A 3 -33.30 54.23 -36.70
C ARG A 3 -33.40 53.22 -35.54
N TRP A 4 -33.34 51.94 -35.91
CA TRP A 4 -33.18 50.84 -34.92
C TRP A 4 -31.69 50.62 -34.69
N CYS A 5 -31.27 50.76 -33.41
CA CYS A 5 -29.96 50.31 -32.95
C CYS A 5 -30.08 48.87 -32.47
N ALA A 6 -29.45 47.96 -33.15
CA ALA A 6 -29.30 46.57 -32.70
C ALA A 6 -28.06 46.46 -31.81
N SER A 7 -28.27 46.16 -30.54
CA SER A 7 -27.18 45.87 -29.55
C SER A 7 -26.80 44.41 -29.62
N ALA A 8 -25.63 44.13 -30.16
CA ALA A 8 -25.02 42.79 -30.14
C ALA A 8 -24.49 42.49 -28.73
N ARG A 9 -25.09 41.50 -28.05
CA ARG A 9 -24.56 40.95 -26.79
C ARG A 9 -23.51 39.86 -27.10
N LEU A 10 -22.26 40.14 -26.84
CA LEU A 10 -21.20 39.14 -26.81
C LEU A 10 -21.37 38.25 -25.60
N LEU A 11 -21.69 36.96 -25.79
CA LEU A 11 -21.58 35.92 -24.79
C LEU A 11 -20.12 35.48 -24.71
N VAL A 12 -19.44 35.84 -23.64
CA VAL A 12 -18.12 35.28 -23.29
C VAL A 12 -18.35 33.98 -22.56
N ALA A 13 -18.14 32.87 -23.25
CA ALA A 13 -18.13 31.54 -22.62
C ALA A 13 -16.81 31.35 -21.87
N ALA A 14 -16.85 31.40 -20.53
CA ALA A 14 -15.73 31.05 -19.69
C ALA A 14 -15.54 29.53 -19.71
N VAL A 15 -14.49 29.06 -20.38
CA VAL A 15 -14.05 27.66 -20.30
C VAL A 15 -13.37 27.46 -18.95
N VAL A 16 -14.08 26.87 -18.02
CA VAL A 16 -13.50 26.39 -16.75
C VAL A 16 -12.70 25.13 -17.10
N LEU A 17 -11.38 25.26 -17.30
CA LEU A 17 -10.48 24.10 -17.27
C LEU A 17 -10.52 23.53 -15.86
N ALA A 18 -11.27 22.44 -15.66
CA ALA A 18 -11.14 21.63 -14.48
C ALA A 18 -9.72 21.02 -14.47
N LEU A 19 -8.88 21.47 -13.54
CA LEU A 19 -7.62 20.81 -13.21
C LEU A 19 -7.97 19.42 -12.68
N VAL A 20 -8.04 18.43 -13.58
CA VAL A 20 -8.07 17.01 -13.19
C VAL A 20 -6.73 16.76 -12.50
N PRO A 21 -6.70 16.32 -11.22
CA PRO A 21 -5.45 15.95 -10.60
C PRO A 21 -4.80 14.89 -11.48
N GLN A 22 -3.56 15.15 -11.89
CA GLN A 22 -2.78 14.26 -12.75
C GLN A 22 -2.48 13.00 -11.93
N ALA A 23 -3.39 12.04 -11.95
CA ALA A 23 -3.09 10.69 -11.50
C ALA A 23 -1.89 10.22 -12.31
N PHE A 24 -0.82 9.81 -11.65
CA PHE A 24 0.34 9.24 -12.35
C PHE A 24 -0.16 8.16 -13.30
N ALA A 25 0.28 8.24 -14.56
CA ALA A 25 -0.13 7.28 -15.59
C ALA A 25 0.32 5.85 -15.22
N PHE A 26 1.42 5.73 -14.48
CA PHE A 26 1.96 4.47 -13.95
C PHE A 26 2.41 4.68 -12.49
N GLU A 27 2.08 3.72 -11.60
CA GLU A 27 2.41 3.82 -10.18
C GLU A 27 3.69 3.04 -9.84
N LEU A 28 4.65 3.73 -9.26
CA LEU A 28 5.82 3.13 -8.62
C LEU A 28 5.54 3.08 -7.12
N GLN A 29 5.27 1.86 -6.59
CA GLN A 29 4.97 1.67 -5.18
C GLN A 29 6.15 1.04 -4.45
N GLY A 30 6.67 1.72 -3.42
CA GLY A 30 7.73 1.21 -2.56
C GLY A 30 7.15 0.32 -1.47
N HIS A 31 7.37 -0.99 -1.57
CA HIS A 31 6.85 -2.03 -0.66
C HIS A 31 7.51 -1.92 0.71
N ARG A 32 6.71 -1.65 1.74
CA ARG A 32 7.17 -1.36 3.11
C ARG A 32 8.26 -0.28 3.15
N GLY A 33 8.13 0.72 2.25
CA GLY A 33 9.15 1.71 1.96
C GLY A 33 10.09 1.28 0.83
N ALA A 34 11.33 0.97 1.14
CA ALA A 34 12.34 0.43 0.22
C ALA A 34 13.03 -0.79 0.86
N ARG A 35 12.26 -1.85 1.14
CA ARG A 35 12.67 -3.01 1.95
C ARG A 35 13.95 -3.68 1.46
N GLY A 36 14.20 -3.68 0.16
CA GLY A 36 15.44 -4.24 -0.40
C GLY A 36 16.70 -3.44 -0.05
N LEU A 37 16.56 -2.19 0.40
CA LEU A 37 17.65 -1.25 0.64
C LEU A 37 17.81 -0.86 2.11
N LEU A 38 16.71 -0.67 2.83
CA LEU A 38 16.67 -0.30 4.25
C LEU A 38 15.61 -1.12 5.01
N PRO A 39 15.67 -1.15 6.36
CA PRO A 39 14.71 -1.91 7.17
C PRO A 39 13.27 -1.56 6.86
N GLU A 40 12.45 -2.60 6.65
CA GLU A 40 11.05 -2.48 6.26
C GLU A 40 10.20 -1.76 7.30
N ASN A 41 9.16 -1.06 6.84
CA ASN A 41 8.17 -0.43 7.71
C ASN A 41 8.79 0.53 8.74
N THR A 42 9.94 1.14 8.42
CA THR A 42 10.61 2.15 9.24
C THR A 42 10.56 3.53 8.57
N LEU A 43 10.66 4.60 9.38
CA LEU A 43 10.72 5.96 8.82
C LEU A 43 11.91 6.10 7.86
N ALA A 44 13.07 5.52 8.19
CA ALA A 44 14.24 5.53 7.31
C ALA A 44 13.97 4.83 5.97
N GLY A 45 13.25 3.70 5.97
CA GLY A 45 12.84 2.98 4.75
C GLY A 45 11.90 3.81 3.87
N PHE A 46 10.94 4.51 4.49
CA PHE A 46 10.02 5.39 3.76
C PHE A 46 10.73 6.63 3.21
N GLU A 47 11.61 7.27 3.99
CA GLU A 47 12.43 8.39 3.51
C GLU A 47 13.29 7.98 2.30
N ARG A 48 13.89 6.78 2.36
CA ARG A 48 14.66 6.26 1.23
C ARG A 48 13.82 6.07 -0.04
N ALA A 49 12.60 5.56 0.10
CA ALA A 49 11.69 5.44 -1.03
C ALA A 49 11.35 6.81 -1.64
N LEU A 50 11.12 7.84 -0.82
CA LEU A 50 10.90 9.21 -1.27
C LEU A 50 12.12 9.80 -2.00
N GLU A 51 13.34 9.56 -1.48
CA GLU A 51 14.59 9.99 -2.13
C GLU A 51 14.78 9.37 -3.51
N ILE A 52 14.34 8.12 -3.69
CA ILE A 52 14.33 7.46 -4.99
C ILE A 52 13.26 8.08 -5.91
N GLY A 53 12.14 8.51 -5.34
CA GLY A 53 11.02 9.09 -6.06
C GLY A 53 9.98 8.04 -6.40
N VAL A 54 9.23 7.59 -5.38
CA VAL A 54 8.04 6.76 -5.53
C VAL A 54 6.78 7.62 -5.70
N THR A 55 5.74 7.05 -6.33
CA THR A 55 4.40 7.66 -6.34
C THR A 55 3.63 7.34 -5.09
N THR A 56 3.88 6.17 -4.52
CA THR A 56 3.10 5.60 -3.42
C THR A 56 4.02 4.86 -2.45
N LEU A 57 3.86 5.13 -1.17
CA LEU A 57 4.43 4.32 -0.09
C LEU A 57 3.42 3.23 0.25
N GLU A 58 3.84 1.99 0.15
CA GLU A 58 3.06 0.86 0.66
C GLU A 58 3.54 0.51 2.06
N LEU A 59 2.62 0.18 2.96
CA LEU A 59 2.88 -0.13 4.36
C LEU A 59 1.78 -0.98 4.97
N ASP A 60 2.13 -1.67 6.05
CA ASP A 60 1.26 -2.61 6.77
C ASP A 60 0.89 -2.07 8.14
N ILE A 61 -0.35 -2.25 8.58
CA ILE A 61 -0.82 -1.78 9.89
C ILE A 61 -1.15 -2.94 10.83
N ALA A 62 -0.69 -2.82 12.08
CA ALA A 62 -1.18 -3.52 13.25
C ALA A 62 -1.72 -2.50 14.27
N ILE A 63 -2.53 -2.96 15.23
CA ILE A 63 -3.09 -2.10 16.28
C ILE A 63 -2.61 -2.57 17.64
N THR A 64 -2.10 -1.66 18.47
CA THR A 64 -1.64 -1.92 19.83
C THR A 64 -2.80 -2.16 20.81
N SER A 65 -2.52 -2.60 22.04
CA SER A 65 -3.53 -2.81 23.10
C SER A 65 -4.24 -1.53 23.54
N ASP A 66 -3.58 -0.39 23.37
CA ASP A 66 -4.11 0.96 23.63
C ASP A 66 -4.68 1.64 22.38
N GLY A 67 -4.96 0.85 21.32
CA GLY A 67 -5.71 1.29 20.13
C GLY A 67 -4.91 2.13 19.14
N VAL A 68 -3.57 2.14 19.21
CA VAL A 68 -2.73 2.96 18.31
C VAL A 68 -2.37 2.18 17.05
N PRO A 69 -2.68 2.68 15.83
CA PRO A 69 -2.19 2.12 14.57
C PRO A 69 -0.68 2.29 14.44
N VAL A 70 0.03 1.17 14.37
CA VAL A 70 1.49 1.08 14.20
C VAL A 70 1.84 0.35 12.91
N ILE A 71 3.02 0.63 12.37
CA ILE A 71 3.42 0.11 11.05
C ILE A 71 4.23 -1.17 11.24
N SER A 72 3.59 -2.31 11.00
CA SER A 72 4.19 -3.64 11.12
C SER A 72 3.46 -4.65 10.23
N HIS A 73 4.22 -5.52 9.55
CA HIS A 73 3.64 -6.54 8.68
C HIS A 73 3.01 -7.71 9.45
N ASP A 74 3.74 -8.24 10.43
CA ASP A 74 3.27 -9.37 11.19
C ASP A 74 2.42 -8.91 12.39
N PRO A 75 1.39 -9.64 12.79
CA PRO A 75 0.59 -9.31 13.96
C PRO A 75 1.36 -9.50 15.27
N GLU A 76 2.48 -10.18 15.23
CA GLU A 76 3.43 -10.35 16.33
C GLU A 76 4.79 -9.74 16.02
N LEU A 77 5.60 -9.48 17.04
CA LEU A 77 7.00 -9.09 16.86
C LEU A 77 7.77 -10.23 16.18
N ASN A 78 8.28 -9.96 14.98
CA ASN A 78 9.01 -10.95 14.19
C ASN A 78 10.45 -11.10 14.72
N PRO A 79 10.88 -12.31 15.12
CA PRO A 79 12.20 -12.50 15.72
C PRO A 79 13.38 -12.18 14.80
N VAL A 80 13.21 -12.26 13.48
CA VAL A 80 14.29 -11.93 12.53
C VAL A 80 14.39 -10.44 12.21
N LEU A 81 13.41 -9.64 12.68
CA LEU A 81 13.36 -8.18 12.51
C LEU A 81 13.56 -7.42 13.81
N THR A 82 13.47 -8.10 14.98
CA THR A 82 13.25 -7.40 16.24
C THR A 82 14.31 -7.74 17.27
N ARG A 83 14.92 -6.70 17.84
CA ARG A 83 15.81 -6.80 19.01
C ARG A 83 15.15 -6.13 20.21
N ASP A 84 15.43 -6.67 21.39
CA ASP A 84 14.99 -6.10 22.65
C ASP A 84 15.82 -4.85 23.07
N ALA A 85 15.50 -4.29 24.23
CA ALA A 85 16.21 -3.11 24.76
C ALA A 85 17.70 -3.36 25.06
N GLN A 86 18.12 -4.61 25.17
CA GLN A 86 19.51 -5.04 25.38
C GLN A 86 20.22 -5.33 24.05
N GLY A 87 19.53 -5.12 22.91
CA GLY A 87 20.07 -5.36 21.57
C GLY A 87 20.10 -6.85 21.18
N GLN A 88 19.46 -7.73 21.96
CA GLN A 88 19.40 -9.15 21.67
C GLN A 88 18.20 -9.47 20.77
N TRP A 89 18.40 -10.37 19.81
CA TRP A 89 17.29 -10.89 19.00
C TRP A 89 16.27 -11.57 19.90
N ILE A 90 14.99 -11.20 19.72
CA ILE A 90 13.92 -11.92 20.43
C ILE A 90 13.89 -13.37 19.96
N LYS A 91 13.68 -14.30 20.89
CA LYS A 91 13.68 -15.72 20.59
C LYS A 91 12.24 -16.21 20.34
N ASN A 92 12.09 -17.18 19.47
CA ASN A 92 10.81 -17.77 19.10
C ASN A 92 9.82 -16.73 18.51
N LYS A 93 8.54 -17.08 18.48
CA LYS A 93 7.47 -16.15 18.12
C LYS A 93 7.35 -15.06 19.19
N GLY A 94 7.46 -13.80 18.78
CA GLY A 94 7.30 -12.66 19.68
C GLY A 94 5.85 -12.48 20.16
N PRO A 95 5.61 -11.57 21.12
CA PRO A 95 4.25 -11.24 21.58
C PRO A 95 3.44 -10.62 20.43
N LEU A 96 2.13 -10.82 20.48
CA LEU A 96 1.19 -10.15 19.56
C LEU A 96 1.20 -8.65 19.84
N ILE A 97 1.28 -7.84 18.80
CA ILE A 97 1.28 -6.37 18.90
C ILE A 97 0.03 -5.87 19.61
N ARG A 98 -1.14 -6.49 19.36
CA ARG A 98 -2.40 -6.17 20.02
C ARG A 98 -2.40 -6.38 21.55
N THR A 99 -1.39 -7.05 22.11
CA THR A 99 -1.23 -7.26 23.55
C THR A 99 -0.23 -6.30 24.20
N LEU A 100 0.45 -5.49 23.40
CA LEU A 100 1.44 -4.51 23.86
C LEU A 100 0.87 -3.09 23.72
N SER A 101 1.11 -2.25 24.73
CA SER A 101 0.88 -0.81 24.58
C SER A 101 1.95 -0.21 23.65
N LEU A 102 1.68 0.98 23.11
CA LEU A 102 2.66 1.70 22.31
C LEU A 102 3.97 1.91 23.10
N ALA A 103 3.88 2.25 24.39
CA ALA A 103 5.07 2.46 25.24
C ALA A 103 5.94 1.20 25.34
N GLN A 104 5.31 0.02 25.49
CA GLN A 104 6.02 -1.26 25.51
C GLN A 104 6.63 -1.58 24.14
N LEU A 105 5.91 -1.30 23.06
CA LEU A 105 6.38 -1.55 21.69
C LEU A 105 7.60 -0.70 21.33
N GLN A 106 7.68 0.53 21.84
CA GLN A 106 8.80 1.43 21.60
C GLN A 106 10.11 1.02 22.27
N ALA A 107 10.14 -0.03 23.11
CA ALA A 107 11.37 -0.60 23.66
C ALA A 107 12.15 -1.44 22.64
N TYR A 108 11.51 -1.91 21.58
CA TYR A 108 12.11 -2.80 20.58
C TYR A 108 12.77 -2.00 19.44
N ASP A 109 13.86 -2.58 18.91
CA ASP A 109 14.60 -2.06 17.76
C ASP A 109 14.36 -2.97 16.54
N VAL A 110 13.90 -2.37 15.44
CA VAL A 110 13.62 -3.04 14.15
C VAL A 110 14.54 -2.56 13.02
N GLY A 111 15.67 -1.98 13.38
CA GLY A 111 16.59 -1.31 12.45
C GLY A 111 17.56 -2.23 11.70
N ARG A 112 17.42 -3.56 11.78
CA ARG A 112 18.21 -4.52 10.97
C ARG A 112 17.56 -5.88 10.91
N LEU A 113 17.95 -6.65 9.91
CA LEU A 113 17.65 -8.08 9.82
C LEU A 113 18.64 -8.89 10.65
N ASP A 114 18.18 -10.02 11.23
CA ASP A 114 19.08 -11.04 11.78
C ASP A 114 19.92 -11.63 10.62
N PRO A 115 21.24 -11.40 10.62
CA PRO A 115 22.09 -11.82 9.51
C PRO A 115 22.17 -13.34 9.35
N SER A 116 21.82 -14.11 10.38
CA SER A 116 21.78 -15.57 10.32
C SER A 116 20.51 -16.11 9.67
N SER A 117 19.47 -15.29 9.53
CA SER A 117 18.16 -15.68 9.04
C SER A 117 18.13 -15.92 7.53
N GLU A 118 17.24 -16.80 7.09
CA GLU A 118 16.94 -16.96 5.67
C GLU A 118 16.32 -15.69 5.06
N TYR A 119 15.57 -14.94 5.87
CA TYR A 119 14.98 -13.69 5.46
C TYR A 119 16.06 -12.64 5.08
N ALA A 120 17.12 -12.51 5.88
CA ALA A 120 18.24 -11.62 5.56
C ALA A 120 18.93 -11.99 4.23
N ARG A 121 19.02 -13.29 3.92
CA ARG A 121 19.60 -13.75 2.64
C ARG A 121 18.80 -13.31 1.41
N GLN A 122 17.51 -13.00 1.56
CA GLN A 122 16.68 -12.47 0.47
C GLN A 122 16.98 -10.98 0.17
N PHE A 123 17.59 -10.28 1.11
CA PHE A 123 17.91 -8.85 1.00
C PHE A 123 19.39 -8.55 1.28
N PRO A 124 20.33 -9.14 0.50
CA PRO A 124 21.76 -9.04 0.79
C PRO A 124 22.31 -7.61 0.70
N GLY A 125 21.62 -6.72 0.02
CA GLY A 125 21.97 -5.29 -0.13
C GLY A 125 21.35 -4.37 0.92
N GLN A 126 20.48 -4.89 1.80
CA GLN A 126 19.82 -4.05 2.79
C GLN A 126 20.83 -3.53 3.82
N GLN A 127 20.86 -2.20 3.99
CA GLN A 127 21.74 -1.52 4.94
C GLN A 127 21.04 -1.39 6.30
N PRO A 128 21.64 -1.81 7.41
CA PRO A 128 21.05 -1.64 8.74
C PRO A 128 20.97 -0.16 9.14
N ARG A 129 19.99 0.14 9.98
CA ARG A 129 19.76 1.45 10.60
C ARG A 129 19.36 1.23 12.06
N ASP A 130 20.31 0.83 12.91
CA ASP A 130 20.06 0.56 14.33
C ASP A 130 19.36 1.72 15.03
N GLY A 131 18.54 1.39 16.01
CA GLY A 131 17.75 2.35 16.74
C GLY A 131 16.41 2.71 16.12
N GLN A 132 16.04 2.09 14.98
CA GLN A 132 14.69 2.29 14.44
C GLN A 132 13.65 1.65 15.35
N ARG A 133 12.60 2.40 15.64
CA ARG A 133 11.42 1.92 16.37
C ARG A 133 10.29 1.62 15.39
N ILE A 134 9.35 0.77 15.79
CA ILE A 134 8.12 0.57 15.02
C ILE A 134 7.35 1.90 15.03
N PRO A 135 7.18 2.58 13.88
CA PRO A 135 6.55 3.89 13.88
C PRO A 135 5.03 3.77 14.01
N THR A 136 4.39 4.80 14.53
CA THR A 136 2.94 4.94 14.40
C THR A 136 2.59 5.48 13.01
N LEU A 137 1.37 5.20 12.54
CA LEU A 137 0.87 5.79 11.29
C LEU A 137 0.86 7.34 11.37
N ALA A 138 0.48 7.88 12.53
CA ALA A 138 0.50 9.33 12.76
C ALA A 138 1.92 9.92 12.64
N ALA A 139 2.95 9.22 13.16
CA ALA A 139 4.33 9.66 13.06
C ALA A 139 4.83 9.66 11.59
N LEU A 140 4.43 8.67 10.80
CA LEU A 140 4.74 8.66 9.36
C LEU A 140 4.09 9.85 8.65
N PHE A 141 2.81 10.12 8.87
CA PHE A 141 2.12 11.26 8.24
C PHE A 141 2.76 12.60 8.63
N ALA A 142 3.10 12.78 9.92
CA ALA A 142 3.82 13.96 10.39
C ALA A 142 5.17 14.10 9.67
N ARG A 143 5.93 13.03 9.57
CA ARG A 143 7.23 13.03 8.89
C ARG A 143 7.15 13.37 7.41
N ILE A 144 6.16 12.85 6.71
CA ILE A 144 5.90 13.17 5.29
C ILE A 144 5.57 14.65 5.09
N HIS A 145 4.81 15.23 6.03
CA HIS A 145 4.49 16.65 6.03
C HIS A 145 5.74 17.51 6.28
N GLU A 146 6.55 17.17 7.29
CA GLU A 146 7.83 17.84 7.57
C GLU A 146 8.78 17.86 6.37
N LEU A 147 8.80 16.78 5.59
CA LEU A 147 9.62 16.63 4.39
C LEU A 147 9.05 17.34 3.16
N GLY A 148 7.85 17.92 3.25
CA GLY A 148 7.17 18.55 2.11
C GLY A 148 6.84 17.56 0.99
N ALA A 149 6.69 16.27 1.29
CA ALA A 149 6.38 15.23 0.31
C ALA A 149 4.87 15.15 0.03
N ASP A 150 4.24 16.28 -0.30
CA ASP A 150 2.78 16.43 -0.38
C ASP A 150 2.12 15.68 -1.55
N LYS A 151 2.91 15.21 -2.51
CA LYS A 151 2.41 14.50 -3.72
C LYS A 151 2.42 12.98 -3.57
N VAL A 152 3.06 12.42 -2.53
CA VAL A 152 3.12 10.98 -2.34
C VAL A 152 1.78 10.46 -1.82
N HIS A 153 1.35 9.32 -2.33
CA HIS A 153 0.18 8.57 -1.88
C HIS A 153 0.59 7.42 -0.95
N PHE A 154 -0.39 6.82 -0.29
CA PHE A 154 -0.19 5.71 0.63
C PHE A 154 -1.12 4.54 0.27
N ALA A 155 -0.55 3.35 0.18
CA ALA A 155 -1.27 2.08 0.12
C ALA A 155 -1.12 1.40 1.48
N ILE A 156 -2.17 1.45 2.31
CA ILE A 156 -2.14 1.02 3.71
C ILE A 156 -2.84 -0.32 3.84
N GLU A 157 -2.08 -1.37 4.15
CA GLU A 157 -2.64 -2.71 4.31
C GLU A 157 -3.20 -2.93 5.72
N THR A 158 -4.45 -3.37 5.78
CA THR A 158 -5.04 -3.87 7.01
C THR A 158 -4.62 -5.34 7.19
N LYS A 159 -3.66 -5.59 8.10
CA LYS A 159 -3.13 -6.94 8.36
C LYS A 159 -4.01 -7.68 9.33
N ILE A 160 -5.16 -8.17 8.84
CA ILE A 160 -6.04 -9.06 9.58
C ILE A 160 -6.22 -10.40 8.86
N PHE A 161 -6.58 -11.43 9.60
CA PHE A 161 -6.59 -12.80 9.10
C PHE A 161 -7.87 -13.51 9.55
N PRO A 162 -8.80 -13.87 8.64
CA PRO A 162 -10.03 -14.54 9.01
C PRO A 162 -9.81 -15.92 9.65
N ASN A 163 -8.69 -16.59 9.32
CA ASN A 163 -8.30 -17.88 9.87
C ASN A 163 -7.48 -17.79 11.18
N ARG A 164 -7.13 -16.57 11.63
CA ARG A 164 -6.43 -16.28 12.89
C ARG A 164 -7.04 -15.06 13.59
N PRO A 165 -8.36 -15.11 13.92
CA PRO A 165 -9.10 -13.92 14.35
C PRO A 165 -8.64 -13.39 15.72
N MET A 166 -7.85 -14.18 16.46
CA MET A 166 -7.32 -13.77 17.75
C MET A 166 -5.96 -13.07 17.66
N ASP A 167 -5.34 -13.00 16.49
CA ASP A 167 -4.02 -12.39 16.34
C ASP A 167 -4.10 -10.85 16.21
N THR A 168 -5.27 -10.32 15.83
CA THR A 168 -5.51 -8.88 15.62
C THR A 168 -6.84 -8.44 16.25
N LEU A 169 -7.18 -7.17 16.15
CA LEU A 169 -8.53 -6.69 16.40
C LEU A 169 -9.49 -7.22 15.33
N GLY A 170 -10.78 -7.22 15.62
CA GLY A 170 -11.82 -7.50 14.64
C GLY A 170 -11.87 -6.45 13.51
N PRO A 171 -12.50 -6.78 12.35
CA PRO A 171 -12.50 -5.87 11.20
C PRO A 171 -13.07 -4.49 11.50
N GLN A 172 -14.15 -4.38 12.27
CA GLN A 172 -14.76 -3.08 12.60
C GLN A 172 -13.84 -2.24 13.47
N GLU A 173 -13.35 -2.78 14.58
CA GLU A 173 -12.48 -2.06 15.52
C GLU A 173 -11.18 -1.63 14.83
N PHE A 174 -10.63 -2.50 13.96
CA PHE A 174 -9.41 -2.20 13.20
C PHE A 174 -9.63 -1.02 12.25
N VAL A 175 -10.72 -1.04 11.47
CA VAL A 175 -11.04 0.04 10.52
C VAL A 175 -11.35 1.35 11.25
N ASP A 176 -12.08 1.31 12.37
CA ASP A 176 -12.39 2.50 13.15
C ASP A 176 -11.14 3.19 13.70
N ALA A 177 -10.18 2.41 14.26
CA ALA A 177 -8.90 2.93 14.73
C ALA A 177 -8.08 3.55 13.57
N LEU A 178 -8.02 2.87 12.43
CA LEU A 178 -7.29 3.32 11.25
C LEU A 178 -7.88 4.62 10.67
N LEU A 179 -9.19 4.66 10.42
CA LEU A 179 -9.89 5.83 9.86
C LEU A 179 -9.81 7.05 10.77
N THR A 180 -9.79 6.83 12.09
CA THR A 180 -9.60 7.92 13.06
C THR A 180 -8.29 8.67 12.80
N VAL A 181 -7.17 7.96 12.66
CA VAL A 181 -5.86 8.58 12.40
C VAL A 181 -5.80 9.23 11.02
N ILE A 182 -6.35 8.58 9.99
CA ILE A 182 -6.35 9.12 8.62
C ILE A 182 -7.13 10.44 8.56
N ARG A 183 -8.30 10.51 9.20
CA ARG A 183 -9.13 11.72 9.26
C ARG A 183 -8.47 12.85 10.05
N GLN A 184 -7.91 12.54 11.22
CA GLN A 184 -7.18 13.50 12.05
C GLN A 184 -5.98 14.10 11.32
N ALA A 185 -5.26 13.29 10.55
CA ALA A 185 -4.13 13.73 9.73
C ALA A 185 -4.55 14.43 8.42
N ARG A 186 -5.85 14.47 8.08
CA ARG A 186 -6.39 15.01 6.81
C ARG A 186 -5.82 14.31 5.57
N MET A 187 -5.64 12.99 5.65
CA MET A 187 -4.98 12.19 4.61
C MET A 187 -5.94 11.39 3.72
N VAL A 188 -7.26 11.59 3.86
CA VAL A 188 -8.32 10.84 3.14
C VAL A 188 -8.06 10.79 1.63
N GLU A 189 -7.72 11.92 1.01
CA GLU A 189 -7.51 12.02 -0.45
C GLU A 189 -6.19 11.39 -0.93
N ARG A 190 -5.27 11.07 0.00
CA ARG A 190 -3.94 10.55 -0.30
C ARG A 190 -3.75 9.08 0.04
N VAL A 191 -4.76 8.46 0.66
CA VAL A 191 -4.71 7.08 1.16
C VAL A 191 -5.58 6.18 0.30
N ARG A 192 -5.09 4.97 0.07
CA ARG A 192 -5.89 3.80 -0.32
C ARG A 192 -5.73 2.74 0.74
N ILE A 193 -6.81 2.07 1.07
CA ILE A 193 -6.77 0.90 1.95
C ILE A 193 -6.67 -0.34 1.09
N ILE A 194 -5.67 -1.17 1.38
CA ILE A 194 -5.44 -2.43 0.69
C ILE A 194 -5.62 -3.60 1.66
N SER A 195 -6.09 -4.74 1.21
CA SER A 195 -6.23 -5.92 2.06
C SER A 195 -6.41 -7.21 1.28
N PHE A 196 -5.92 -8.30 1.86
CA PHE A 196 -6.33 -9.66 1.52
C PHE A 196 -7.71 -10.00 2.10
N ASP A 197 -8.05 -9.42 3.27
CA ASP A 197 -9.35 -9.60 3.92
C ASP A 197 -10.32 -8.53 3.48
N TRP A 198 -11.20 -8.86 2.54
CA TRP A 198 -12.11 -7.91 1.91
C TRP A 198 -13.18 -7.36 2.86
N ARG A 199 -13.36 -7.95 4.05
CA ARG A 199 -14.28 -7.42 5.06
C ARG A 199 -13.89 -6.02 5.51
N THR A 200 -12.58 -5.73 5.63
CA THR A 200 -12.09 -4.37 5.94
C THR A 200 -12.34 -3.40 4.80
N LEU A 201 -12.16 -3.85 3.55
CA LEU A 201 -12.42 -3.02 2.37
C LEU A 201 -13.91 -2.64 2.26
N GLN A 202 -14.82 -3.58 2.51
CA GLN A 202 -16.28 -3.32 2.55
C GLN A 202 -16.65 -2.31 3.64
N LEU A 203 -16.02 -2.40 4.81
CA LEU A 203 -16.22 -1.44 5.91
C LEU A 203 -15.71 -0.05 5.53
N VAL A 204 -14.51 0.05 4.93
CA VAL A 204 -13.95 1.33 4.47
C VAL A 204 -14.86 1.98 3.44
N GLN A 205 -15.33 1.22 2.44
CA GLN A 205 -16.27 1.74 1.42
C GLN A 205 -17.56 2.28 2.02
N LYS A 206 -18.05 1.67 3.11
CA LYS A 206 -19.24 2.11 3.84
C LYS A 206 -19.00 3.35 4.70
N LEU A 207 -17.86 3.39 5.42
CA LEU A 207 -17.57 4.40 6.46
C LEU A 207 -16.85 5.64 5.92
N GLU A 208 -16.08 5.49 4.84
CA GLU A 208 -15.31 6.56 4.20
C GLU A 208 -15.20 6.32 2.69
N PRO A 209 -16.28 6.52 1.91
CA PRO A 209 -16.34 6.21 0.48
C PRO A 209 -15.37 7.04 -0.39
N ALA A 210 -14.79 8.10 0.16
CA ALA A 210 -13.75 8.88 -0.50
C ALA A 210 -12.41 8.12 -0.58
N ILE A 211 -12.17 7.17 0.32
CA ILE A 211 -10.97 6.33 0.30
C ILE A 211 -11.16 5.18 -0.70
N ALA A 212 -10.30 5.12 -1.71
CA ALA A 212 -10.31 3.99 -2.64
C ALA A 212 -9.77 2.71 -1.98
N THR A 213 -10.36 1.56 -2.35
CA THR A 213 -9.97 0.25 -1.85
C THR A 213 -9.27 -0.58 -2.91
N VAL A 214 -8.22 -1.32 -2.51
CA VAL A 214 -7.42 -2.19 -3.38
C VAL A 214 -7.50 -3.62 -2.87
N TYR A 215 -7.86 -4.52 -3.74
CA TYR A 215 -8.10 -5.92 -3.45
C TYR A 215 -6.82 -6.73 -3.69
N VAL A 216 -6.15 -7.11 -2.61
CA VAL A 216 -4.92 -7.92 -2.66
C VAL A 216 -5.31 -9.39 -2.78
N THR A 217 -4.67 -10.12 -3.70
CA THR A 217 -5.00 -11.54 -3.92
C THR A 217 -3.78 -12.40 -4.13
N MET A 218 -3.87 -13.64 -3.64
CA MET A 218 -2.92 -14.70 -4.00
C MET A 218 -3.70 -16.02 -4.22
N GLU A 219 -3.22 -16.79 -5.21
CA GLU A 219 -3.91 -18.00 -5.68
C GLU A 219 -2.97 -19.24 -5.67
N PHE A 220 -2.07 -19.35 -4.68
CA PHE A 220 -1.25 -20.54 -4.52
C PHE A 220 -2.08 -21.73 -4.00
N SER A 221 -1.71 -22.94 -4.36
CA SER A 221 -2.46 -24.15 -3.99
C SER A 221 -2.68 -24.30 -2.47
N ARG A 222 -1.71 -23.91 -1.66
CA ARG A 222 -1.77 -23.97 -0.19
C ARG A 222 -2.22 -22.66 0.48
N ASN A 223 -2.28 -21.58 -0.27
CA ASN A 223 -2.67 -20.27 0.24
C ASN A 223 -3.42 -19.51 -0.87
N ASN A 224 -4.73 -19.64 -0.86
CA ASN A 224 -5.61 -19.03 -1.86
C ASN A 224 -6.66 -18.16 -1.17
N THR A 225 -6.47 -16.84 -1.27
CA THR A 225 -7.37 -15.88 -0.63
C THR A 225 -8.62 -15.56 -1.45
N VAL A 226 -8.72 -16.11 -2.69
CA VAL A 226 -9.85 -15.88 -3.60
C VAL A 226 -10.92 -16.94 -3.47
N ARG A 227 -10.51 -18.19 -3.21
CA ARG A 227 -11.42 -19.35 -3.17
C ARG A 227 -12.17 -19.50 -1.86
N ASP A 228 -11.64 -18.94 -0.79
CA ASP A 228 -12.24 -18.98 0.54
C ASP A 228 -13.05 -17.71 0.80
N VAL A 229 -14.35 -17.85 0.96
CA VAL A 229 -15.31 -16.77 1.22
C VAL A 229 -15.03 -15.99 2.50
N ALA A 230 -14.28 -16.56 3.44
CA ALA A 230 -13.86 -15.86 4.64
C ALA A 230 -12.92 -14.68 4.31
N TRP A 231 -12.03 -14.84 3.32
CA TRP A 231 -11.16 -13.76 2.85
C TRP A 231 -11.87 -12.74 1.98
N THR A 232 -12.84 -13.20 1.16
CA THR A 232 -13.52 -12.34 0.19
C THR A 232 -14.76 -11.64 0.77
N GLY A 233 -14.95 -11.69 2.10
CA GLY A 233 -16.09 -11.02 2.74
C GLY A 233 -17.44 -11.56 2.29
N GLY A 234 -17.52 -12.87 1.99
CA GLY A 234 -18.74 -13.54 1.56
C GLY A 234 -18.94 -13.62 0.04
N ILE A 235 -18.07 -13.01 -0.77
CA ILE A 235 -18.19 -13.05 -2.25
C ILE A 235 -17.60 -14.37 -2.75
N ALA A 236 -18.44 -15.23 -3.30
CA ALA A 236 -18.04 -16.56 -3.72
C ALA A 236 -17.45 -16.56 -5.14
N TRP A 237 -16.25 -17.11 -5.30
CA TRP A 237 -15.60 -17.26 -6.61
C TRP A 237 -16.48 -17.89 -7.68
N ARG A 238 -17.24 -18.94 -7.32
CA ARG A 238 -18.08 -19.68 -8.27
C ARG A 238 -19.17 -18.84 -8.97
N ASP A 239 -19.51 -17.69 -8.38
CA ASP A 239 -20.58 -16.82 -8.88
C ASP A 239 -20.02 -15.75 -9.84
N HIS A 240 -18.71 -15.78 -10.14
CA HIS A 240 -18.04 -14.78 -10.95
C HIS A 240 -17.11 -15.41 -12.00
N ALA A 241 -16.99 -14.78 -13.16
CA ALA A 241 -16.16 -15.24 -14.27
C ALA A 241 -14.66 -15.11 -14.03
N SER A 242 -14.24 -14.19 -13.15
CA SER A 242 -12.83 -13.95 -12.80
C SER A 242 -12.71 -13.14 -11.50
N VAL A 243 -11.47 -13.04 -10.96
CA VAL A 243 -11.15 -12.15 -9.82
C VAL A 243 -11.55 -10.71 -10.11
N ALA A 244 -11.30 -10.20 -11.32
CA ALA A 244 -11.68 -8.84 -11.70
C ALA A 244 -13.21 -8.62 -11.65
N HIS A 245 -14.02 -9.62 -12.01
CA HIS A 245 -15.47 -9.55 -11.84
C HIS A 245 -15.90 -9.57 -10.36
N MET A 246 -15.24 -10.35 -9.50
CA MET A 246 -15.48 -10.31 -8.05
C MET A 246 -15.22 -8.93 -7.49
N ILE A 247 -14.05 -8.34 -7.84
CA ILE A 247 -13.66 -7.00 -7.40
C ILE A 247 -14.67 -5.96 -7.88
N LYS A 248 -15.09 -6.04 -9.13
CA LYS A 248 -16.12 -5.13 -9.68
C LYS A 248 -17.45 -5.25 -8.95
N ALA A 249 -17.88 -6.47 -8.66
CA ALA A 249 -19.10 -6.75 -7.90
C ALA A 249 -19.00 -6.22 -6.45
N SER A 250 -17.78 -6.17 -5.89
CA SER A 250 -17.49 -5.58 -4.58
C SER A 250 -17.36 -4.04 -4.59
N GLY A 251 -17.64 -3.38 -5.71
CA GLY A 251 -17.46 -1.93 -5.86
C GLY A 251 -16.00 -1.47 -6.03
N GLY A 252 -15.07 -2.42 -6.16
CA GLY A 252 -13.64 -2.14 -6.29
C GLY A 252 -13.22 -1.63 -7.67
N ARG A 253 -12.12 -0.88 -7.70
CA ARG A 253 -11.50 -0.34 -8.93
C ARG A 253 -10.02 -0.67 -9.03
N PHE A 254 -9.44 -1.34 -8.04
CA PHE A 254 -8.03 -1.68 -8.01
C PHE A 254 -7.84 -3.13 -7.57
N TRP A 255 -7.04 -3.85 -8.33
CA TRP A 255 -6.63 -5.21 -8.07
C TRP A 255 -5.12 -5.27 -7.87
N SER A 256 -4.67 -5.83 -6.76
CA SER A 256 -3.26 -6.07 -6.47
C SER A 256 -3.00 -7.58 -6.37
N PRO A 257 -2.77 -8.26 -7.51
CA PRO A 257 -2.50 -9.69 -7.56
C PRO A 257 -1.03 -10.00 -7.26
N ASN A 258 -0.75 -11.21 -6.75
CA ASN A 258 0.60 -11.74 -6.89
C ASN A 258 0.95 -11.86 -8.39
N PHE A 259 2.11 -11.35 -8.78
CA PHE A 259 2.49 -11.22 -10.20
C PHE A 259 2.63 -12.54 -10.95
N ASN A 260 2.79 -13.67 -10.24
CA ASN A 260 2.81 -15.00 -10.83
C ASN A 260 1.43 -15.55 -11.21
N HIS A 261 0.34 -14.86 -10.79
CA HIS A 261 -1.04 -15.31 -11.02
C HIS A 261 -1.73 -14.57 -12.16
N ILE A 262 -1.03 -13.67 -12.83
CA ILE A 262 -1.55 -12.87 -13.94
C ILE A 262 -0.75 -13.09 -15.22
N ASP A 263 -1.39 -12.73 -16.32
CA ASP A 263 -0.83 -12.64 -17.67
C ASP A 263 -1.41 -11.42 -18.40
N ALA A 264 -0.91 -11.13 -19.59
CA ALA A 264 -1.35 -9.99 -20.39
C ALA A 264 -2.86 -9.99 -20.67
N ALA A 265 -3.47 -11.19 -20.84
CA ALA A 265 -4.89 -11.31 -21.11
C ALA A 265 -5.74 -10.97 -19.89
N LYS A 266 -5.34 -11.43 -18.69
CA LYS A 266 -5.99 -11.10 -17.42
C LYS A 266 -5.88 -9.61 -17.09
N VAL A 267 -4.70 -8.98 -17.34
CA VAL A 267 -4.51 -7.53 -17.17
C VAL A 267 -5.48 -6.77 -18.05
N LYS A 268 -5.49 -7.06 -19.35
CA LYS A 268 -6.40 -6.40 -20.30
C LYS A 268 -7.87 -6.61 -19.94
N ALA A 269 -8.27 -7.82 -19.55
CA ALA A 269 -9.64 -8.12 -19.15
C ALA A 269 -10.05 -7.34 -17.89
N ALA A 270 -9.19 -7.22 -16.89
CA ALA A 270 -9.46 -6.41 -15.71
C ALA A 270 -9.64 -4.92 -16.05
N GLN A 271 -8.77 -4.37 -16.89
CA GLN A 271 -8.84 -2.97 -17.34
C GLN A 271 -10.09 -2.68 -18.17
N GLN A 272 -10.56 -3.63 -18.99
CA GLN A 272 -11.84 -3.51 -19.72
C GLN A 272 -13.05 -3.40 -18.77
N LEU A 273 -12.95 -3.95 -17.56
CA LEU A 273 -13.95 -3.80 -16.51
C LEU A 273 -13.78 -2.50 -15.70
N GLY A 274 -12.78 -1.67 -16.03
CA GLY A 274 -12.41 -0.47 -15.27
C GLY A 274 -11.68 -0.78 -13.97
N VAL A 275 -11.02 -1.94 -13.85
CA VAL A 275 -10.21 -2.35 -12.71
C VAL A 275 -8.74 -2.21 -13.06
N LYS A 276 -8.03 -1.30 -12.37
CA LYS A 276 -6.58 -1.11 -12.48
C LYS A 276 -5.82 -2.26 -11.82
N VAL A 277 -4.66 -2.62 -12.38
CA VAL A 277 -3.88 -3.78 -11.95
C VAL A 277 -2.50 -3.35 -11.42
N LEU A 278 -2.24 -3.67 -10.14
CA LEU A 278 -1.05 -3.26 -9.37
C LEU A 278 -0.36 -4.49 -8.77
N PRO A 279 0.39 -5.29 -9.55
CA PRO A 279 0.98 -6.55 -9.09
C PRO A 279 2.07 -6.34 -8.03
N TRP A 280 2.20 -7.33 -7.13
CA TRP A 280 3.17 -7.44 -6.02
C TRP A 280 3.80 -8.83 -5.93
N THR A 281 4.93 -9.03 -5.26
CA THR A 281 6.02 -8.09 -5.08
C THR A 281 7.04 -8.38 -6.17
N VAL A 282 7.32 -7.41 -7.02
CA VAL A 282 8.13 -7.60 -8.24
C VAL A 282 9.51 -7.01 -8.01
N ASN A 283 10.55 -7.85 -7.98
CA ASN A 283 11.89 -7.44 -7.60
C ASN A 283 12.93 -7.59 -8.71
N GLU A 284 12.66 -8.46 -9.69
CA GLU A 284 13.57 -8.70 -10.79
C GLU A 284 13.26 -7.80 -11.98
N SER A 285 14.30 -7.17 -12.55
CA SER A 285 14.14 -6.22 -13.67
C SER A 285 13.45 -6.86 -14.89
N ALA A 286 13.70 -8.15 -15.16
CA ALA A 286 13.04 -8.84 -16.26
C ALA A 286 11.52 -8.99 -16.05
N ASP A 287 11.08 -9.20 -14.81
CA ASP A 287 9.65 -9.23 -14.46
C ASP A 287 9.03 -7.84 -14.53
N MET A 288 9.76 -6.79 -14.11
CA MET A 288 9.32 -5.40 -14.24
C MET A 288 9.12 -5.04 -15.72
N ASP A 289 10.09 -5.31 -16.57
CA ASP A 289 10.01 -5.07 -18.03
C ASP A 289 8.82 -5.81 -18.64
N ARG A 290 8.62 -7.08 -18.27
CA ARG A 290 7.52 -7.92 -18.75
C ARG A 290 6.14 -7.34 -18.35
N LEU A 291 5.97 -6.98 -17.09
CA LEU A 291 4.70 -6.45 -16.56
C LEU A 291 4.39 -5.06 -17.13
N ILE A 292 5.40 -4.19 -17.28
CA ILE A 292 5.25 -2.92 -18.00
C ILE A 292 4.81 -3.18 -19.44
N GLY A 293 5.40 -4.16 -20.12
CA GLY A 293 5.02 -4.56 -21.47
C GLY A 293 3.59 -5.11 -21.57
N TRP A 294 3.03 -5.66 -20.49
CA TRP A 294 1.61 -6.07 -20.42
C TRP A 294 0.66 -4.89 -20.14
N GLY A 295 1.21 -3.70 -19.83
CA GLY A 295 0.43 -2.50 -19.60
C GLY A 295 -0.24 -2.45 -18.23
N VAL A 296 0.36 -3.04 -17.18
CA VAL A 296 -0.14 -2.89 -15.80
C VAL A 296 -0.15 -1.41 -15.39
N ASP A 297 -1.00 -1.04 -14.42
CA ASP A 297 -1.18 0.36 -14.00
C ASP A 297 -0.13 0.82 -12.99
N GLY A 298 0.70 -0.08 -12.49
CA GLY A 298 1.80 0.18 -11.54
C GLY A 298 2.36 -1.12 -11.01
N ILE A 299 3.41 -1.04 -10.20
CA ILE A 299 4.09 -2.20 -9.61
C ILE A 299 4.46 -1.88 -8.17
N VAL A 300 4.28 -2.89 -7.28
CA VAL A 300 4.76 -2.89 -5.90
C VAL A 300 6.08 -3.65 -5.84
N THR A 301 7.14 -2.99 -5.32
CA THR A 301 8.50 -3.55 -5.33
C THR A 301 9.28 -3.22 -4.05
N ASP A 302 10.18 -4.13 -3.64
CA ASP A 302 11.18 -3.90 -2.59
C ASP A 302 12.36 -3.03 -3.07
N TYR A 303 12.53 -2.91 -4.40
CA TYR A 303 13.63 -2.22 -5.06
C TYR A 303 13.10 -1.10 -5.98
N PRO A 304 12.60 0.01 -5.38
CA PRO A 304 12.01 1.10 -6.18
C PRO A 304 12.98 1.74 -7.18
N GLU A 305 14.29 1.71 -6.92
CA GLU A 305 15.33 2.17 -7.85
C GLU A 305 15.37 1.34 -9.12
N ARG A 306 15.24 0.00 -9.03
CA ARG A 306 15.20 -0.90 -10.21
C ARG A 306 13.94 -0.64 -11.05
N LEU A 307 12.80 -0.45 -10.39
CA LEU A 307 11.56 -0.15 -11.11
C LEU A 307 11.64 1.21 -11.78
N ARG A 308 12.28 2.20 -11.15
CA ARG A 308 12.52 3.50 -11.76
C ARG A 308 13.38 3.40 -13.02
N GLU A 309 14.41 2.54 -13.04
CA GLU A 309 15.23 2.24 -14.23
C GLU A 309 14.41 1.57 -15.33
N ALA A 310 13.58 0.57 -14.99
CA ALA A 310 12.68 -0.10 -15.93
C ALA A 310 11.66 0.89 -16.54
N MET A 311 11.10 1.78 -15.73
CA MET A 311 10.22 2.85 -16.20
C MET A 311 10.93 3.80 -17.18
N ALA A 312 12.15 4.24 -16.86
CA ALA A 312 12.95 5.09 -17.75
C ALA A 312 13.23 4.41 -19.09
N LYS A 313 13.62 3.13 -19.07
CA LYS A 313 13.84 2.31 -20.27
C LYS A 313 12.58 2.18 -21.13
N ALA A 314 11.41 2.09 -20.50
CA ALA A 314 10.11 2.02 -21.18
C ALA A 314 9.58 3.40 -21.62
N GLY A 315 10.28 4.49 -21.36
CA GLY A 315 9.84 5.85 -21.69
C GLY A 315 8.67 6.37 -20.84
N LEU A 316 8.43 5.75 -19.66
CA LEU A 316 7.40 6.19 -18.73
C LEU A 316 7.86 7.43 -17.95
N ALA A 317 6.90 8.30 -17.60
CA ALA A 317 7.18 9.48 -16.78
C ALA A 317 7.66 9.07 -15.38
N LEU A 318 8.80 9.62 -14.95
CA LEU A 318 9.37 9.33 -13.65
C LEU A 318 8.78 10.26 -12.57
N PRO A 319 8.34 9.73 -11.43
CA PRO A 319 7.91 10.57 -10.31
C PRO A 319 9.08 11.41 -9.75
N PRO A 320 8.81 12.61 -9.22
CA PRO A 320 9.86 13.44 -8.65
C PRO A 320 10.48 12.77 -7.42
N ALA A 321 11.81 12.78 -7.35
CA ALA A 321 12.55 12.38 -6.17
C ALA A 321 12.56 13.52 -5.14
N LEU A 322 12.46 13.17 -3.85
CA LEU A 322 12.63 14.12 -2.77
C LEU A 322 14.10 14.59 -2.74
N LYS A 323 14.32 15.89 -2.87
CA LYS A 323 15.65 16.49 -2.71
C LYS A 323 15.81 16.92 -1.26
N ARG A 324 16.85 16.45 -0.61
CA ARG A 324 17.30 16.98 0.71
C ARG A 324 18.10 18.26 0.55
#